data_157c0719d8aafcb7b0a9536876d0d677
#
_entry.id   157c0719d8aafcb7b0a9536876d0d677
#
_cell.length_a   1.000
_cell.length_b   1.000
_cell.length_c   1.000
_cell.angle_alpha   90.00
_cell.angle_beta   90.00
_cell.angle_gamma   90.00
#
_symmetry.space_group_name_H-M   'P 1'
#
loop_
_entity.id
_entity.type
_entity.pdbx_description
1 polymer ?
#
loop_
_entity_poly.entity_id
_entity_poly.type
_entity_poly.pdbx_seq_one_letter_code
_entity_poly.pdbx_strand_id
1 'polypeptide(L)'
;MLLLLLACSVEPPVCEGEKLFGVPSESTGLSTDQCGPTCSDCGGEPWSPPSYTAADFAQWRSLTLLNPPEVPTSDPYANPHLRQDSADAVCAVIRDGDSYKLQDFESSADATKADALPTHFGHCGLCSSLADLAVYAEQPELTEPVRACGLEHLSDPAEEHVACLEALGFTSPCAWIWYYNTVNTRKACAAPCFSALDQPWHQPDGSLNECLQCDEDESG
;
A
#
# COMPACT_ATOMS: atom_id res chain seq x y z
N MET A 1 -49.40 -20.64 -13.26
CA MET A 1 -48.21 -20.59 -14.11
C MET A 1 -47.18 -19.75 -13.36
N LEU A 2 -46.30 -20.42 -12.60
CA LEU A 2 -45.36 -19.78 -11.69
C LEU A 2 -44.04 -19.57 -12.47
N LEU A 3 -43.74 -18.31 -12.82
CA LEU A 3 -42.47 -17.97 -13.45
C LEU A 3 -41.37 -18.04 -12.36
N LEU A 4 -40.54 -19.09 -12.36
CA LEU A 4 -39.26 -19.08 -11.67
C LEU A 4 -38.30 -18.14 -12.42
N LEU A 5 -38.08 -16.97 -11.86
CA LEU A 5 -36.92 -16.13 -12.22
C LEU A 5 -35.66 -16.82 -11.67
N LEU A 6 -34.98 -17.57 -12.52
CA LEU A 6 -33.59 -17.96 -12.26
C LEU A 6 -32.75 -16.68 -12.32
N ALA A 7 -32.46 -16.12 -11.16
CA ALA A 7 -31.36 -15.18 -11.04
C ALA A 7 -30.06 -15.96 -11.31
N CYS A 8 -29.52 -15.85 -12.52
CA CYS A 8 -28.14 -16.18 -12.77
C CYS A 8 -27.28 -15.21 -11.94
N SER A 9 -26.83 -15.65 -10.78
CA SER A 9 -25.70 -15.00 -10.12
C SER A 9 -24.47 -15.30 -11.00
N VAL A 10 -24.14 -14.38 -11.87
CA VAL A 10 -22.82 -14.37 -12.51
C VAL A 10 -21.85 -14.08 -11.38
N GLU A 11 -21.11 -15.09 -10.93
CA GLU A 11 -19.97 -14.83 -10.07
C GLU A 11 -19.06 -13.82 -10.80
N PRO A 12 -18.68 -12.71 -10.15
CA PRO A 12 -17.79 -11.76 -10.78
C PRO A 12 -16.51 -12.48 -11.15
N PRO A 13 -15.96 -12.25 -12.37
CA PRO A 13 -14.69 -12.81 -12.76
C PRO A 13 -13.62 -12.35 -11.75
N VAL A 14 -12.74 -13.27 -11.34
CA VAL A 14 -11.66 -13.00 -10.40
C VAL A 14 -10.40 -12.75 -11.20
N CYS A 15 -9.81 -11.57 -11.07
CA CYS A 15 -8.47 -11.30 -11.62
C CYS A 15 -7.46 -12.16 -10.84
N GLU A 16 -6.85 -13.14 -11.49
CA GLU A 16 -5.71 -13.87 -10.94
C GLU A 16 -4.46 -12.99 -11.08
N GLY A 17 -4.02 -12.42 -9.95
CA GLY A 17 -2.77 -11.69 -9.90
C GLY A 17 -1.56 -12.61 -9.68
N GLU A 18 -0.37 -12.09 -9.95
CA GLU A 18 0.87 -12.74 -9.54
C GLU A 18 0.95 -12.85 -8.01
N LYS A 19 1.65 -13.85 -7.50
CA LYS A 19 1.65 -14.20 -6.06
C LYS A 19 2.28 -13.13 -5.13
N LEU A 20 2.97 -12.14 -5.67
CA LEU A 20 3.44 -10.96 -4.94
C LEU A 20 2.52 -9.78 -5.24
N PHE A 21 1.46 -9.57 -4.48
CA PHE A 21 0.52 -8.43 -4.57
C PHE A 21 -0.45 -8.39 -5.75
N GLY A 22 -0.50 -9.40 -6.62
CA GLY A 22 -1.41 -9.41 -7.75
C GLY A 22 -1.07 -8.37 -8.82
N VAL A 23 -2.01 -8.09 -9.70
CA VAL A 23 -1.87 -7.01 -10.68
C VAL A 23 -2.20 -5.70 -9.97
N PRO A 24 -1.24 -4.75 -9.83
CA PRO A 24 -1.50 -3.46 -9.22
C PRO A 24 -2.60 -2.72 -9.98
N SER A 25 -3.48 -1.99 -9.30
CA SER A 25 -4.44 -1.11 -9.95
C SER A 25 -3.77 0.20 -10.33
N GLU A 26 -4.22 0.83 -11.44
CA GLU A 26 -3.70 2.12 -11.88
C GLU A 26 -3.96 3.25 -10.87
N SER A 27 -4.96 3.09 -10.00
CA SER A 27 -5.36 4.12 -9.05
C SER A 27 -4.62 4.05 -7.72
N THR A 28 -3.99 2.92 -7.38
CA THR A 28 -3.58 2.67 -6.00
C THR A 28 -2.20 2.08 -5.83
N GLY A 29 -1.58 1.62 -6.90
CA GLY A 29 -0.28 0.96 -6.88
C GLY A 29 -0.28 -0.39 -6.15
N LEU A 30 -0.89 -0.49 -4.98
CA LEU A 30 -1.12 -1.72 -4.21
C LEU A 30 -2.62 -1.92 -4.03
N SER A 31 -3.12 -3.05 -4.41
CA SER A 31 -4.55 -3.29 -4.50
C SER A 31 -5.12 -4.15 -3.37
N THR A 32 -4.41 -4.32 -2.26
CA THR A 32 -4.82 -5.23 -1.19
C THR A 32 -6.01 -4.73 -0.37
N ASP A 33 -6.10 -3.45 -0.12
CA ASP A 33 -7.16 -2.81 0.68
C ASP A 33 -8.15 -1.99 -0.13
N GLN A 34 -7.76 -1.52 -1.32
CA GLN A 34 -8.58 -0.65 -2.15
C GLN A 34 -9.38 -1.40 -3.21
N CYS A 35 -8.94 -2.58 -3.62
CA CYS A 35 -9.77 -3.49 -4.37
C CYS A 35 -10.49 -4.42 -3.39
N GLY A 36 -11.51 -3.92 -2.72
CA GLY A 36 -12.50 -4.77 -2.08
C GLY A 36 -13.02 -5.83 -3.07
N PRO A 37 -13.85 -6.78 -2.63
CA PRO A 37 -14.30 -7.90 -3.46
C PRO A 37 -14.97 -7.49 -4.78
N THR A 38 -15.08 -6.21 -5.04
CA THR A 38 -15.67 -5.64 -6.28
C THR A 38 -14.82 -4.48 -6.78
N CYS A 39 -13.53 -4.71 -7.05
CA CYS A 39 -12.71 -3.67 -7.68
C CYS A 39 -13.25 -3.34 -9.07
N SER A 40 -13.89 -2.18 -9.23
CA SER A 40 -14.42 -1.71 -10.50
C SER A 40 -13.32 -1.21 -11.45
N ASP A 41 -12.14 -0.90 -10.94
CA ASP A 41 -11.07 -0.20 -11.66
C ASP A 41 -9.85 -1.06 -11.98
N CYS A 42 -9.89 -2.37 -11.68
CA CYS A 42 -8.81 -3.29 -12.04
C CYS A 42 -8.87 -3.70 -13.52
N GLY A 43 -8.71 -2.76 -14.44
CA GLY A 43 -8.70 -3.03 -15.89
C GLY A 43 -10.00 -3.59 -16.44
N GLY A 44 -11.14 -3.33 -15.77
CA GLY A 44 -12.47 -3.81 -16.17
C GLY A 44 -12.80 -5.24 -15.73
N GLU A 45 -11.89 -5.90 -15.00
CA GLU A 45 -12.12 -7.23 -14.43
C GLU A 45 -12.10 -7.14 -12.90
N PRO A 46 -13.00 -7.82 -12.17
CA PRO A 46 -12.96 -7.86 -10.71
C PRO A 46 -11.66 -8.50 -10.24
N TRP A 47 -10.95 -7.80 -9.39
CA TRP A 47 -9.69 -8.29 -8.84
C TRP A 47 -9.92 -8.93 -7.46
N SER A 48 -9.23 -10.02 -7.20
CA SER A 48 -9.18 -10.66 -5.89
C SER A 48 -7.73 -10.66 -5.41
N PRO A 49 -7.46 -10.16 -4.19
CA PRO A 49 -6.10 -10.18 -3.68
C PRO A 49 -5.59 -11.62 -3.59
N PRO A 50 -4.31 -11.87 -3.95
CA PRO A 50 -3.72 -13.18 -3.78
C PRO A 50 -3.71 -13.57 -2.30
N SER A 51 -3.97 -14.84 -2.01
CA SER A 51 -3.88 -15.37 -0.66
C SER A 51 -2.44 -15.68 -0.30
N TYR A 52 -1.94 -15.05 0.74
CA TYR A 52 -0.64 -15.35 1.33
C TYR A 52 -0.79 -16.06 2.67
N THR A 53 0.20 -16.86 3.03
CA THR A 53 0.26 -17.57 4.30
C THR A 53 1.29 -16.95 5.24
N ALA A 54 1.18 -17.25 6.53
CA ALA A 54 2.21 -16.84 7.49
C ALA A 54 3.62 -17.32 7.12
N ALA A 55 3.73 -18.44 6.39
CA ALA A 55 5.02 -18.92 5.88
C ALA A 55 5.58 -18.05 4.75
N ASP A 56 4.70 -17.52 3.88
CA ASP A 56 5.10 -16.57 2.83
C ASP A 56 5.65 -15.27 3.46
N PHE A 57 4.96 -14.71 4.46
CA PHE A 57 5.42 -13.50 5.17
C PHE A 57 6.72 -13.73 5.93
N ALA A 58 6.87 -14.87 6.61
CA ALA A 58 8.12 -15.24 7.28
C ALA A 58 9.28 -15.35 6.27
N GLN A 59 9.02 -15.93 5.09
CA GLN A 59 10.01 -16.00 4.03
C GLN A 59 10.42 -14.60 3.54
N TRP A 60 9.46 -13.71 3.28
CA TRP A 60 9.76 -12.34 2.82
C TRP A 60 10.63 -11.58 3.81
N ARG A 61 10.30 -11.66 5.10
CA ARG A 61 11.09 -11.03 6.17
C ARG A 61 12.47 -11.66 6.36
N SER A 62 12.68 -12.91 5.93
CA SER A 62 13.99 -13.58 6.03
C SER A 62 14.97 -13.20 4.93
N LEU A 63 14.48 -12.61 3.84
CA LEU A 63 15.31 -12.23 2.70
C LEU A 63 16.08 -10.93 2.97
N THR A 64 17.33 -10.88 2.51
CA THR A 64 18.21 -9.71 2.67
C THR A 64 18.06 -8.77 1.48
N LEU A 65 17.61 -7.53 1.74
CA LEU A 65 17.62 -6.46 0.74
C LEU A 65 19.03 -5.91 0.56
N LEU A 66 19.56 -5.98 -0.67
CA LEU A 66 20.94 -5.59 -0.99
C LEU A 66 21.10 -4.08 -1.25
N ASN A 67 20.01 -3.38 -1.54
CA ASN A 67 19.98 -1.94 -1.79
C ASN A 67 18.88 -1.27 -0.95
N PRO A 68 18.94 -1.34 0.38
CA PRO A 68 17.93 -0.75 1.24
C PRO A 68 17.86 0.76 1.02
N PRO A 69 16.65 1.36 1.03
CA PRO A 69 16.52 2.80 0.99
C PRO A 69 17.12 3.42 2.26
N GLU A 70 17.63 4.64 2.13
CA GLU A 70 18.11 5.39 3.28
C GLU A 70 16.94 5.97 4.08
N VAL A 71 17.11 6.06 5.41
CA VAL A 71 16.14 6.75 6.26
C VAL A 71 16.10 8.23 5.87
N PRO A 72 14.91 8.81 5.62
CA PRO A 72 14.80 10.22 5.26
C PRO A 72 15.30 11.11 6.40
N THR A 73 16.19 12.04 6.07
CA THR A 73 16.77 12.99 7.03
C THR A 73 16.00 14.32 7.12
N SER A 74 14.97 14.47 6.32
CA SER A 74 14.10 15.65 6.29
C SER A 74 12.71 15.26 5.82
N ASP A 75 11.72 16.08 6.19
CA ASP A 75 10.34 15.90 5.77
C ASP A 75 10.19 16.03 4.25
N PRO A 76 9.83 14.97 3.52
CA PRO A 76 9.66 15.00 2.07
C PRO A 76 8.47 15.87 1.63
N TYR A 77 7.44 16.02 2.48
CA TYR A 77 6.27 16.86 2.20
C TYR A 77 6.59 18.36 2.28
N ALA A 78 7.69 18.74 2.94
CA ALA A 78 8.18 20.12 2.93
C ALA A 78 8.78 20.52 1.58
N ASN A 79 9.05 19.57 0.68
CA ASN A 79 9.62 19.83 -0.63
C ASN A 79 8.89 19.02 -1.72
N PRO A 80 7.74 19.52 -2.22
CA PRO A 80 6.88 18.81 -3.18
C PRO A 80 7.56 18.48 -4.52
N HIS A 81 8.71 19.07 -4.82
CA HIS A 81 9.47 18.76 -6.05
C HIS A 81 10.22 17.42 -5.99
N LEU A 82 10.21 16.73 -4.86
CA LEU A 82 10.79 15.39 -4.73
C LEU A 82 9.80 14.28 -5.10
N ARG A 83 8.52 14.57 -5.31
CA ARG A 83 7.54 13.61 -5.83
C ARG A 83 7.81 13.39 -7.31
N GLN A 84 8.31 12.21 -7.64
CA GLN A 84 8.48 11.78 -9.04
C GLN A 84 7.27 10.93 -9.43
N ASP A 85 6.29 11.57 -10.03
CA ASP A 85 5.15 10.88 -10.60
C ASP A 85 5.55 10.36 -11.98
N SER A 86 5.88 9.08 -12.07
CA SER A 86 5.90 8.34 -13.31
C SER A 86 4.78 7.32 -13.24
N ALA A 87 3.64 7.64 -13.84
CA ALA A 87 2.44 6.81 -13.83
C ALA A 87 2.66 5.40 -14.39
N ASP A 88 3.70 5.20 -15.19
CA ASP A 88 4.00 3.94 -15.85
C ASP A 88 5.14 3.14 -15.19
N ALA A 89 5.86 3.74 -14.24
CA ALA A 89 6.95 3.04 -13.55
C ALA A 89 6.40 1.91 -12.69
N VAL A 90 7.16 0.84 -12.60
CA VAL A 90 6.84 -0.34 -11.78
C VAL A 90 8.05 -0.66 -10.91
N CYS A 91 7.83 -0.77 -9.60
CA CYS A 91 8.81 -1.34 -8.70
C CYS A 91 8.76 -2.86 -8.78
N ALA A 92 9.91 -3.51 -8.89
CA ALA A 92 10.00 -4.95 -8.94
C ALA A 92 11.13 -5.50 -8.09
N VAL A 93 10.96 -6.75 -7.66
CA VAL A 93 11.92 -7.53 -6.88
C VAL A 93 12.72 -8.42 -7.81
N ILE A 94 14.05 -8.31 -7.78
CA ILE A 94 14.97 -9.25 -8.42
C ILE A 94 15.60 -10.12 -7.33
N ARG A 95 15.27 -11.42 -7.33
CA ARG A 95 15.77 -12.37 -6.34
C ARG A 95 17.11 -12.98 -6.74
N ASP A 96 17.97 -13.20 -5.74
CA ASP A 96 19.23 -13.95 -5.85
C ASP A 96 19.43 -14.77 -4.55
N GLY A 97 18.97 -16.01 -4.58
CA GLY A 97 18.98 -16.91 -3.42
C GLY A 97 18.21 -16.32 -2.23
N ASP A 98 18.90 -16.12 -1.12
CA ASP A 98 18.35 -15.54 0.12
C ASP A 98 18.41 -13.99 0.15
N SER A 99 18.72 -13.39 -0.99
CA SER A 99 18.82 -11.94 -1.14
C SER A 99 17.93 -11.45 -2.28
N TYR A 100 17.70 -10.14 -2.31
CA TYR A 100 16.99 -9.48 -3.39
C TYR A 100 17.43 -8.02 -3.54
N LYS A 101 17.08 -7.44 -4.71
CA LYS A 101 17.18 -6.00 -4.98
C LYS A 101 15.83 -5.47 -5.40
N LEU A 102 15.59 -4.21 -5.10
CA LEU A 102 14.50 -3.43 -5.66
C LEU A 102 15.03 -2.69 -6.90
N GLN A 103 14.24 -2.68 -7.96
CA GLN A 103 14.56 -1.98 -9.21
C GLN A 103 13.30 -1.45 -9.87
N ASP A 104 13.42 -0.22 -10.38
CA ASP A 104 12.40 0.41 -11.19
C ASP A 104 12.46 -0.09 -12.61
N PHE A 105 11.29 -0.29 -13.23
CA PHE A 105 11.10 -0.61 -14.63
C PHE A 105 10.09 0.34 -15.25
N GLU A 106 10.18 0.53 -16.56
CA GLU A 106 9.24 1.38 -17.29
C GLU A 106 7.84 0.73 -17.43
N SER A 107 7.76 -0.60 -17.28
CA SER A 107 6.50 -1.35 -17.30
C SER A 107 6.62 -2.72 -16.63
N SER A 108 5.48 -3.31 -16.26
CA SER A 108 5.42 -4.70 -15.79
C SER A 108 5.96 -5.70 -16.79
N ALA A 109 5.79 -5.44 -18.11
CA ALA A 109 6.31 -6.29 -19.17
C ALA A 109 7.85 -6.27 -19.21
N ASP A 110 8.48 -5.13 -18.94
CA ASP A 110 9.94 -5.02 -18.88
C ASP A 110 10.51 -5.67 -17.63
N ALA A 111 9.83 -5.54 -16.49
CA ALA A 111 10.17 -6.26 -15.28
C ALA A 111 10.12 -7.79 -15.51
N THR A 112 9.05 -8.30 -16.10
CA THR A 112 8.87 -9.73 -16.40
C THR A 112 9.95 -10.24 -17.38
N LYS A 113 10.31 -9.45 -18.40
CA LYS A 113 11.42 -9.79 -19.30
C LYS A 113 12.76 -9.92 -18.58
N ALA A 114 12.95 -9.15 -17.52
CA ALA A 114 14.16 -9.18 -16.69
C ALA A 114 14.12 -10.26 -15.59
N ASP A 115 13.11 -11.14 -15.62
CA ASP A 115 12.85 -12.13 -14.56
C ASP A 115 12.68 -11.49 -13.17
N ALA A 116 12.17 -10.26 -13.16
CA ALA A 116 11.82 -9.52 -11.95
C ALA A 116 10.31 -9.66 -11.67
N LEU A 117 9.96 -9.66 -10.40
CA LEU A 117 8.58 -9.76 -9.92
C LEU A 117 8.05 -8.36 -9.61
N PRO A 118 7.10 -7.83 -10.40
CA PRO A 118 6.44 -6.56 -10.11
C PRO A 118 5.75 -6.61 -8.75
N THR A 119 5.91 -5.57 -7.96
CA THR A 119 5.27 -5.46 -6.63
C THR A 119 4.21 -4.38 -6.57
N HIS A 120 4.46 -3.23 -7.19
CA HIS A 120 3.49 -2.14 -7.25
C HIS A 120 3.81 -1.18 -8.41
N PHE A 121 2.86 -0.36 -8.79
CA PHE A 121 3.06 0.77 -9.68
C PHE A 121 3.84 1.88 -8.96
N GLY A 122 4.47 2.74 -9.74
CA GLY A 122 5.36 3.78 -9.26
C GLY A 122 6.78 3.29 -9.02
N HIS A 123 7.65 4.23 -8.64
CA HIS A 123 9.05 3.94 -8.31
C HIS A 123 9.18 3.18 -6.99
N CYS A 124 10.25 2.39 -6.86
CA CYS A 124 10.60 1.78 -5.60
C CYS A 124 10.85 2.85 -4.54
N GLY A 125 10.02 2.85 -3.51
CA GLY A 125 10.04 3.83 -2.43
C GLY A 125 10.56 3.26 -1.11
N LEU A 126 10.34 4.03 -0.06
CA LEU A 126 10.81 3.72 1.29
C LEU A 126 10.13 2.48 1.91
N CYS A 127 8.90 2.16 1.44
CA CYS A 127 8.10 1.03 1.89
C CYS A 127 8.06 -0.15 0.92
N SER A 128 8.92 -0.16 -0.11
CA SER A 128 8.89 -1.19 -1.15
C SER A 128 9.63 -2.48 -0.76
N SER A 129 10.23 -2.55 0.43
CA SER A 129 10.90 -3.76 0.87
C SER A 129 9.92 -4.93 1.06
N LEU A 130 10.36 -6.16 0.86
CA LEU A 130 9.52 -7.33 1.11
C LEU A 130 9.09 -7.44 2.58
N ALA A 131 9.86 -6.90 3.50
CA ALA A 131 9.48 -6.83 4.92
C ALA A 131 8.31 -5.88 5.12
N ASP A 132 8.33 -4.69 4.50
CA ASP A 132 7.23 -3.72 4.58
C ASP A 132 5.99 -4.23 3.85
N LEU A 133 6.18 -4.81 2.66
CA LEU A 133 5.08 -5.40 1.90
C LEU A 133 4.41 -6.56 2.67
N ALA A 134 5.17 -7.29 3.50
CA ALA A 134 4.59 -8.31 4.39
C ALA A 134 3.66 -7.68 5.45
N VAL A 135 3.95 -6.48 5.95
CA VAL A 135 3.06 -5.76 6.88
C VAL A 135 1.74 -5.43 6.21
N TYR A 136 1.79 -4.85 5.00
CA TYR A 136 0.58 -4.52 4.22
C TYR A 136 -0.27 -5.76 3.89
N ALA A 137 0.38 -6.87 3.52
CA ALA A 137 -0.33 -8.09 3.14
C ALA A 137 -0.87 -8.90 4.34
N GLU A 138 -0.23 -8.80 5.51
CA GLU A 138 -0.64 -9.48 6.73
C GLU A 138 -1.73 -8.72 7.49
N GLN A 139 -1.74 -7.39 7.36
CA GLN A 139 -2.69 -6.49 8.01
C GLN A 139 -3.50 -5.73 6.96
N PRO A 140 -4.63 -6.27 6.52
CA PRO A 140 -5.44 -5.65 5.45
C PRO A 140 -6.06 -4.30 5.86
N GLU A 141 -6.04 -3.97 7.14
CA GLU A 141 -6.47 -2.68 7.66
C GLU A 141 -5.34 -2.08 8.53
N LEU A 142 -4.68 -1.06 8.02
CA LEU A 142 -3.58 -0.35 8.67
C LEU A 142 -3.95 1.05 9.14
N THR A 143 -5.09 1.58 8.69
CA THR A 143 -5.53 2.94 9.02
C THR A 143 -5.65 3.15 10.53
N GLU A 144 -6.34 2.24 11.24
CA GLU A 144 -6.51 2.35 12.68
C GLU A 144 -5.20 2.15 13.47
N PRO A 145 -4.36 1.12 13.21
CA PRO A 145 -3.08 0.98 13.91
C PRO A 145 -2.14 2.18 13.71
N VAL A 146 -2.02 2.67 12.48
CA VAL A 146 -1.16 3.83 12.16
C VAL A 146 -1.71 5.09 12.81
N ARG A 147 -3.03 5.30 12.74
CA ARG A 147 -3.69 6.42 13.42
C ARG A 147 -3.52 6.37 14.93
N ALA A 148 -3.60 5.19 15.54
CA ALA A 148 -3.38 5.02 16.97
C ALA A 148 -1.97 5.47 17.36
N CYS A 149 -0.92 5.08 16.62
CA CYS A 149 0.44 5.59 16.81
C CYS A 149 0.50 7.12 16.72
N GLY A 150 -0.17 7.71 15.72
CA GLY A 150 -0.20 9.16 15.53
C GLY A 150 -0.91 9.93 16.61
N LEU A 151 -1.93 9.35 17.24
CA LEU A 151 -2.67 9.96 18.35
C LEU A 151 -1.95 9.79 19.68
N GLU A 152 -1.37 8.61 19.94
CA GLU A 152 -0.64 8.31 21.17
C GLU A 152 0.59 9.23 21.31
N HIS A 153 1.32 9.44 20.21
CA HIS A 153 2.56 10.22 20.18
C HIS A 153 2.39 11.62 19.58
N LEU A 154 1.19 12.22 19.74
CA LEU A 154 0.85 13.51 19.14
C LEU A 154 1.80 14.66 19.52
N SER A 155 2.34 14.62 20.73
CA SER A 155 3.19 15.66 21.32
C SER A 155 4.59 15.17 21.67
N ASP A 156 4.89 13.91 21.37
CA ASP A 156 6.15 13.28 21.69
C ASP A 156 7.20 13.59 20.60
N PRO A 157 8.49 13.32 20.86
CA PRO A 157 9.51 13.31 19.81
C PRO A 157 9.16 12.36 18.67
N ALA A 158 9.60 12.70 17.45
CA ALA A 158 9.32 11.91 16.26
C ALA A 158 9.71 10.43 16.40
N GLU A 159 10.80 10.17 17.11
CA GLU A 159 11.36 8.86 17.36
C GLU A 159 10.40 7.92 18.11
N GLU A 160 9.58 8.45 19.01
CA GLU A 160 8.58 7.66 19.77
C GLU A 160 7.43 7.23 18.84
N HIS A 161 6.97 8.12 17.96
CA HIS A 161 5.96 7.78 16.96
C HIS A 161 6.54 6.76 15.96
N VAL A 162 7.76 6.97 15.47
CA VAL A 162 8.44 6.03 14.57
C VAL A 162 8.61 4.66 15.23
N ALA A 163 8.98 4.60 16.51
CA ALA A 163 9.10 3.33 17.23
C ALA A 163 7.75 2.59 17.34
N CYS A 164 6.63 3.31 17.50
CA CYS A 164 5.30 2.71 17.44
C CYS A 164 5.02 2.09 16.06
N LEU A 165 5.36 2.79 14.98
CA LEU A 165 5.20 2.29 13.61
C LEU A 165 6.11 1.08 13.32
N GLU A 166 7.36 1.11 13.79
CA GLU A 166 8.28 -0.04 13.71
C GLU A 166 7.74 -1.25 14.49
N ALA A 167 7.03 -1.03 15.59
CA ALA A 167 6.37 -2.11 16.35
C ALA A 167 5.22 -2.77 15.57
N LEU A 168 4.63 -2.12 14.56
CA LEU A 168 3.70 -2.73 13.61
C LEU A 168 4.40 -3.65 12.61
N GLY A 169 5.73 -3.59 12.52
CA GLY A 169 6.55 -4.42 11.64
C GLY A 169 7.22 -3.69 10.48
N PHE A 170 7.00 -2.39 10.33
CA PHE A 170 7.64 -1.59 9.29
C PHE A 170 9.15 -1.46 9.50
N THR A 171 9.89 -1.40 8.39
CA THR A 171 11.30 -1.02 8.44
C THR A 171 11.46 0.47 8.81
N SER A 172 12.62 0.85 9.31
CA SER A 172 12.86 2.24 9.72
C SER A 172 12.62 3.26 8.60
N PRO A 173 13.07 3.06 7.35
CA PRO A 173 12.74 3.97 6.26
C PRO A 173 11.23 4.12 6.01
N CYS A 174 10.49 3.01 6.07
CA CYS A 174 9.04 3.02 5.90
C CYS A 174 8.34 3.68 7.10
N ALA A 175 8.73 3.38 8.33
CA ALA A 175 8.18 4.01 9.52
C ALA A 175 8.37 5.53 9.51
N TRP A 176 9.52 6.03 9.05
CA TRP A 176 9.76 7.47 8.92
C TRP A 176 8.88 8.14 7.87
N ILE A 177 8.62 7.52 6.69
CA ILE A 177 7.71 8.13 5.72
C ILE A 177 6.27 8.13 6.23
N TRP A 178 5.82 7.09 6.93
CA TRP A 178 4.53 7.05 7.59
C TRP A 178 4.39 8.14 8.68
N TYR A 179 5.46 8.39 9.44
CA TYR A 179 5.48 9.49 10.39
C TYR A 179 5.27 10.84 9.68
N TYR A 180 6.03 11.11 8.61
CA TYR A 180 5.89 12.36 7.85
C TYR A 180 4.52 12.49 7.18
N ASN A 181 4.00 11.40 6.63
CA ASN A 181 2.64 11.35 6.09
C ASN A 181 1.63 11.74 7.19
N THR A 182 1.65 11.10 8.35
CA THR A 182 0.75 11.41 9.47
C THR A 182 0.85 12.88 9.91
N VAL A 183 2.04 13.45 9.95
CA VAL A 183 2.25 14.87 10.27
C VAL A 183 1.62 15.77 9.21
N ASN A 184 1.82 15.45 7.93
CA ASN A 184 1.27 16.23 6.82
C ASN A 184 -0.26 16.12 6.78
N THR A 185 -0.83 14.93 6.88
CA THR A 185 -2.28 14.68 6.93
C THR A 185 -2.93 15.44 8.08
N ARG A 186 -2.34 15.38 9.26
CA ARG A 186 -2.83 16.15 10.42
C ARG A 186 -2.85 17.65 10.15
N LYS A 187 -1.85 18.17 9.42
CA LYS A 187 -1.74 19.59 9.08
C LYS A 187 -2.75 20.00 8.01
N ALA A 188 -2.90 19.18 6.96
CA ALA A 188 -3.71 19.49 5.79
C ALA A 188 -5.17 19.04 5.96
N CYS A 189 -5.40 17.88 6.57
CA CYS A 189 -6.67 17.16 6.56
C CYS A 189 -7.38 17.10 7.93
N ALA A 190 -6.96 17.90 8.92
CA ALA A 190 -7.58 17.85 10.26
C ALA A 190 -9.10 17.99 10.22
N ALA A 191 -9.64 18.94 9.45
CA ALA A 191 -11.09 19.21 9.43
C ALA A 191 -11.90 18.04 8.83
N PRO A 192 -11.61 17.52 7.62
CA PRO A 192 -12.31 16.34 7.10
C PRO A 192 -12.12 15.11 7.98
N CYS A 193 -10.93 14.89 8.56
CA CYS A 193 -10.71 13.74 9.43
C CYS A 193 -11.51 13.82 10.74
N PHE A 194 -11.68 15.01 11.32
CA PHE A 194 -12.58 15.18 12.46
C PHE A 194 -14.05 14.92 12.10
N SER A 195 -14.47 15.30 10.90
CA SER A 195 -15.83 15.09 10.42
C SER A 195 -16.14 13.61 10.12
N ALA A 196 -15.12 12.83 9.83
CA ALA A 196 -15.23 11.43 9.43
C ALA A 196 -14.92 10.42 10.56
N LEU A 197 -14.77 10.87 11.81
CA LEU A 197 -14.36 10.02 12.96
C LEU A 197 -15.24 8.78 13.16
N ASP A 198 -16.54 8.88 12.91
CA ASP A 198 -17.50 7.81 13.10
C ASP A 198 -17.94 7.18 11.78
N GLN A 199 -17.23 7.49 10.66
CA GLN A 199 -17.57 6.96 9.34
C GLN A 199 -16.64 5.81 8.98
N PRO A 200 -17.12 4.80 8.22
CA PRO A 200 -16.26 3.79 7.63
C PRO A 200 -15.19 4.45 6.73
N TRP A 201 -14.00 3.89 6.71
CA TRP A 201 -12.91 4.36 5.85
C TRP A 201 -13.28 4.26 4.35
N HIS A 202 -13.98 3.19 3.98
CA HIS A 202 -14.49 2.96 2.63
C HIS A 202 -16.01 3.05 2.62
N GLN A 203 -16.53 3.75 1.63
CA GLN A 203 -17.96 3.83 1.38
C GLN A 203 -18.48 2.54 0.72
N PRO A 204 -19.80 2.28 0.71
CA PRO A 204 -20.36 1.08 0.08
C PRO A 204 -20.07 0.93 -1.42
N ASP A 205 -19.75 2.02 -2.10
CA ASP A 205 -19.35 2.04 -3.52
C ASP A 205 -17.84 1.86 -3.74
N GLY A 206 -17.07 1.65 -2.65
CA GLY A 206 -15.62 1.47 -2.69
C GLY A 206 -14.82 2.78 -2.63
N SER A 207 -15.48 3.95 -2.68
CA SER A 207 -14.78 5.23 -2.52
C SER A 207 -14.27 5.43 -1.08
N LEU A 208 -13.25 6.24 -0.91
CA LEU A 208 -12.73 6.62 0.38
C LEU A 208 -13.66 7.61 1.10
N ASN A 209 -13.63 7.63 2.43
CA ASN A 209 -14.27 8.71 3.17
C ASN A 209 -13.46 10.02 3.00
N GLU A 210 -14.05 11.16 3.41
CA GLU A 210 -13.43 12.47 3.24
C GLU A 210 -12.04 12.61 3.89
N CYS A 211 -11.76 11.86 4.96
CA CYS A 211 -10.46 11.88 5.62
C CYS A 211 -9.40 11.19 4.77
N LEU A 212 -9.65 9.95 4.36
CA LEU A 212 -8.70 9.21 3.52
C LEU A 212 -8.55 9.83 2.14
N GLN A 213 -9.64 10.35 1.56
CA GLN A 213 -9.53 11.06 0.28
C GLN A 213 -8.63 12.29 0.39
N CYS A 214 -8.75 13.07 1.47
CA CYS A 214 -7.87 14.19 1.70
C CYS A 214 -6.41 13.75 1.93
N ASP A 215 -6.20 12.63 2.62
CA ASP A 215 -4.87 12.05 2.81
C ASP A 215 -4.23 11.66 1.48
N GLU A 216 -4.95 10.98 0.62
CA GLU A 216 -4.49 10.63 -0.73
C GLU A 216 -4.15 11.88 -1.57
N ASP A 217 -4.99 12.91 -1.49
CA ASP A 217 -4.81 14.14 -2.26
C ASP A 217 -3.60 14.97 -1.78
N GLU A 218 -3.31 14.97 -0.48
CA GLU A 218 -2.31 15.84 0.16
C GLU A 218 -1.02 15.13 0.55
N SER A 219 -1.09 13.82 0.80
CA SER A 219 0.00 13.02 1.35
C SER A 219 0.28 11.73 0.60
N GLY A 220 -0.64 11.30 -0.29
CA GLY A 220 -0.54 10.07 -1.08
C GLY A 220 0.50 10.09 -2.20
#